data_2bba02bb0330d366d4d0d7451d40158c
#
_entry.id   2bba02bb0330d366d4d0d7451d40158c
#
_cell.length_a   1.000
_cell.length_b   1.000
_cell.length_c   1.000
_cell.angle_alpha   90.00
_cell.angle_beta   90.00
_cell.angle_gamma   90.00
#
_symmetry.space_group_name_H-M   'P 1'
#
loop_
_entity.id
_entity.type
_entity.pdbx_description
1 polymer ?
#
loop_
_entity_poly.entity_id
_entity_poly.type
_entity_poly.pdbx_seq_one_letter_code
_entity_poly.pdbx_strand_id
1 'polypeptide(L)'
;MIGCKCEVCTSENPKDKRLRSSILVTSSTTSFVIDTTPDFRYQMLRINNTKLDAVLFTHPHKDHIGGLDDIRPFNYFQGTPIHIYANALTEGCLRREYYYAFEEKKYEGIPNIIMHTIDETPFMIGDIEIVPILVWHLKMPVYGYRIGGKFTYITDANRIDDNEKEKIKGSDILVLNALRKEKHLSHFTLGEAITIAQELKIEQTYFTHISHQLGLHTAINNELPDGICLAYDGLTIKMK
;
A
#
# COMPACT_ATOMS: atom_id res chain seq x y z
N MET A 1 -15.56 10.38 -4.46
CA MET A 1 -15.74 10.92 -3.09
C MET A 1 -17.23 10.98 -2.79
N ILE A 2 -17.65 10.59 -1.58
CA ILE A 2 -19.07 10.59 -1.19
C ILE A 2 -19.67 11.99 -1.36
N GLY A 3 -20.81 12.09 -2.04
CA GLY A 3 -21.53 13.33 -2.31
C GLY A 3 -20.92 14.25 -3.37
N CYS A 4 -19.75 13.96 -3.90
CA CYS A 4 -19.12 14.78 -4.94
C CYS A 4 -19.71 14.48 -6.32
N LYS A 5 -19.97 15.54 -7.09
CA LYS A 5 -20.55 15.46 -8.45
C LYS A 5 -19.57 15.92 -9.54
N CYS A 6 -18.24 15.97 -9.24
CA CYS A 6 -17.26 16.31 -10.26
C CYS A 6 -17.16 15.22 -11.33
N GLU A 7 -16.57 15.55 -12.47
CA GLU A 7 -16.40 14.66 -13.61
C GLU A 7 -15.77 13.32 -13.25
N VAL A 8 -14.76 13.29 -12.35
CA VAL A 8 -14.10 12.07 -11.90
C VAL A 8 -15.03 11.20 -11.05
N CYS A 9 -15.76 11.80 -10.09
CA CYS A 9 -16.65 11.06 -9.21
C CYS A 9 -17.89 10.50 -9.91
N THR A 10 -18.30 11.09 -11.03
CA THR A 10 -19.44 10.66 -11.87
C THR A 10 -19.02 9.90 -13.12
N SER A 11 -17.70 9.75 -13.39
CA SER A 11 -17.18 9.03 -14.55
C SER A 11 -17.67 7.58 -14.60
N GLU A 12 -17.97 7.08 -15.80
CA GLU A 12 -18.29 5.68 -16.04
C GLU A 12 -17.04 4.82 -16.30
N ASN A 13 -15.87 5.43 -16.47
CA ASN A 13 -14.63 4.70 -16.67
C ASN A 13 -14.22 3.95 -15.39
N PRO A 14 -14.05 2.62 -15.43
CA PRO A 14 -13.65 1.83 -14.25
C PRO A 14 -12.33 2.30 -13.61
N LYS A 15 -11.42 2.88 -14.39
CA LYS A 15 -10.13 3.38 -13.89
C LYS A 15 -10.26 4.66 -13.04
N ASP A 16 -11.42 5.33 -13.10
CA ASP A 16 -11.75 6.46 -12.22
C ASP A 16 -12.46 6.03 -10.93
N LYS A 17 -12.92 4.77 -10.85
CA LYS A 17 -13.55 4.16 -9.66
C LYS A 17 -12.49 3.56 -8.75
N ARG A 18 -11.90 4.39 -7.90
CA ARG A 18 -10.76 4.02 -7.07
C ARG A 18 -11.17 3.69 -5.65
N LEU A 19 -10.73 2.53 -5.16
CA LEU A 19 -10.75 2.15 -3.75
C LEU A 19 -9.51 2.72 -3.03
N ARG A 20 -9.38 2.47 -1.73
CA ARG A 20 -8.18 2.83 -0.96
C ARG A 20 -6.98 2.03 -1.43
N SER A 21 -5.80 2.65 -1.31
CA SER A 21 -4.56 2.07 -1.82
C SER A 21 -4.12 0.86 -1.00
N SER A 22 -3.98 -0.27 -1.68
CA SER A 22 -3.45 -1.52 -1.15
C SER A 22 -2.82 -2.30 -2.30
N ILE A 23 -1.83 -3.12 -2.02
CA ILE A 23 -1.27 -4.04 -3.01
C ILE A 23 -1.21 -5.46 -2.46
N LEU A 24 -1.48 -6.44 -3.31
CA LEU A 24 -1.21 -7.84 -3.07
C LEU A 24 0.09 -8.22 -3.78
N VAL A 25 1.00 -8.85 -3.06
CA VAL A 25 2.25 -9.41 -3.56
C VAL A 25 2.19 -10.94 -3.48
N THR A 26 2.51 -11.60 -4.57
CA THR A 26 2.53 -13.06 -4.61
C THR A 26 3.78 -13.61 -5.29
N SER A 27 4.34 -14.67 -4.73
CA SER A 27 5.30 -15.56 -5.39
C SER A 27 4.65 -16.93 -5.62
N SER A 28 5.45 -17.94 -5.95
CA SER A 28 4.97 -19.32 -6.04
C SER A 28 4.57 -19.92 -4.69
N THR A 29 5.12 -19.40 -3.58
CA THR A 29 4.95 -19.96 -2.23
C THR A 29 4.35 -18.95 -1.24
N THR A 30 4.49 -17.66 -1.46
CA THR A 30 4.14 -16.59 -0.51
C THR A 30 3.10 -15.65 -1.09
N SER A 31 2.14 -15.24 -0.23
CA SER A 31 1.11 -14.24 -0.55
C SER A 31 0.94 -13.29 0.63
N PHE A 32 1.16 -11.99 0.42
CA PHE A 32 0.93 -10.99 1.45
C PHE A 32 0.35 -9.69 0.88
N VAL A 33 -0.32 -8.92 1.73
CA VAL A 33 -0.91 -7.62 1.39
C VAL A 33 -0.17 -6.51 2.11
N ILE A 34 0.02 -5.38 1.45
CA ILE A 34 0.38 -4.13 2.10
C ILE A 34 -0.88 -3.30 2.30
N ASP A 35 -1.21 -3.04 3.55
CA ASP A 35 -2.39 -2.35 4.08
C ASP A 35 -3.72 -3.08 3.84
N THR A 36 -4.47 -3.29 4.93
CA THR A 36 -5.85 -3.75 4.91
C THR A 36 -6.80 -2.56 5.01
N THR A 37 -7.13 -2.01 3.89
CA THR A 37 -8.00 -0.83 3.80
C THR A 37 -9.46 -1.15 4.21
N PRO A 38 -10.33 -0.17 4.44
CA PRO A 38 -11.77 -0.42 4.60
C PRO A 38 -12.40 -1.16 3.42
N ASP A 39 -11.74 -1.14 2.25
CA ASP A 39 -12.17 -1.82 1.03
C ASP A 39 -11.58 -3.24 0.89
N PHE A 40 -10.76 -3.70 1.86
CA PHE A 40 -9.98 -4.96 1.80
C PHE A 40 -10.82 -6.16 1.42
N ARG A 41 -11.98 -6.35 2.07
CA ARG A 41 -12.89 -7.44 1.75
C ARG A 41 -13.30 -7.43 0.28
N TYR A 42 -13.69 -6.27 -0.24
CA TYR A 42 -14.08 -6.15 -1.65
C TYR A 42 -12.89 -6.37 -2.59
N GLN A 43 -11.71 -5.87 -2.24
CA GLN A 43 -10.47 -6.07 -2.99
C GLN A 43 -10.13 -7.55 -3.12
N MET A 44 -10.17 -8.32 -2.03
CA MET A 44 -9.87 -9.75 -2.03
C MET A 44 -10.91 -10.58 -2.79
N LEU A 45 -12.19 -10.25 -2.66
CA LEU A 45 -13.26 -10.91 -3.43
C LEU A 45 -13.12 -10.67 -4.94
N ARG A 46 -12.79 -9.44 -5.35
CA ARG A 46 -12.62 -9.08 -6.76
C ARG A 46 -11.52 -9.87 -7.46
N ILE A 47 -10.41 -10.10 -6.77
CA ILE A 47 -9.27 -10.86 -7.33
C ILE A 47 -9.33 -12.36 -7.03
N ASN A 48 -10.37 -12.80 -6.31
CA ASN A 48 -10.56 -14.18 -5.86
C ASN A 48 -9.31 -14.74 -5.15
N ASN A 49 -8.70 -13.94 -4.27
CA ASN A 49 -7.53 -14.36 -3.51
C ASN A 49 -7.91 -15.36 -2.43
N THR A 50 -7.26 -16.52 -2.41
CA THR A 50 -7.56 -17.63 -1.48
C THR A 50 -6.45 -17.88 -0.47
N LYS A 51 -5.31 -17.17 -0.57
CA LYS A 51 -4.16 -17.33 0.31
C LYS A 51 -3.66 -15.99 0.83
N LEU A 52 -3.40 -15.93 2.15
CA LEU A 52 -2.77 -14.79 2.80
C LEU A 52 -1.83 -15.29 3.89
N ASP A 53 -0.54 -15.10 3.72
CA ASP A 53 0.47 -15.47 4.71
C ASP A 53 0.76 -14.32 5.68
N ALA A 54 0.73 -13.08 5.16
CA ALA A 54 1.05 -11.91 5.96
C ALA A 54 0.32 -10.64 5.52
N VAL A 55 0.31 -9.65 6.43
CA VAL A 55 -0.05 -8.26 6.16
C VAL A 55 1.09 -7.36 6.63
N LEU A 56 1.55 -6.45 5.78
CA LEU A 56 2.45 -5.36 6.12
C LEU A 56 1.64 -4.08 6.27
N PHE A 57 1.91 -3.30 7.30
CA PHE A 57 1.30 -1.98 7.45
C PHE A 57 2.31 -0.86 7.21
N THR A 58 1.89 0.13 6.41
CA THR A 58 2.69 1.32 6.15
C THR A 58 2.60 2.31 7.32
N HIS A 59 1.39 2.56 7.83
CA HIS A 59 1.11 3.51 8.90
C HIS A 59 -0.31 3.33 9.49
N PRO A 60 -0.66 3.99 10.61
CA PRO A 60 -1.89 3.67 11.36
C PRO A 60 -3.16 4.39 10.89
N HIS A 61 -3.19 5.11 9.78
CA HIS A 61 -4.42 5.77 9.33
C HIS A 61 -5.50 4.76 8.95
N LYS A 62 -6.76 5.14 9.16
CA LYS A 62 -7.92 4.25 8.99
C LYS A 62 -8.10 3.72 7.58
N ASP A 63 -7.75 4.48 6.58
CA ASP A 63 -7.80 4.05 5.18
C ASP A 63 -6.71 3.02 4.83
N HIS A 64 -5.79 2.72 5.77
CA HIS A 64 -4.77 1.69 5.65
C HIS A 64 -4.99 0.48 6.57
N ILE A 65 -5.53 0.70 7.78
CA ILE A 65 -5.69 -0.39 8.77
C ILE A 65 -7.14 -0.87 8.91
N GLY A 66 -8.12 -0.18 8.33
CA GLY A 66 -9.55 -0.33 8.66
C GLY A 66 -10.18 -1.67 8.33
N GLY A 67 -9.55 -2.53 7.52
CA GLY A 67 -10.05 -3.83 7.12
C GLY A 67 -9.36 -5.02 7.76
N LEU A 68 -8.53 -4.83 8.80
CA LEU A 68 -7.78 -5.93 9.42
C LEU A 68 -8.67 -7.07 9.89
N ASP A 69 -9.88 -6.80 10.36
CA ASP A 69 -10.80 -7.84 10.83
C ASP A 69 -11.22 -8.81 9.71
N ASP A 70 -11.22 -8.37 8.47
CA ASP A 70 -11.59 -9.18 7.30
C ASP A 70 -10.51 -10.19 6.86
N ILE A 71 -9.40 -10.34 7.61
CA ILE A 71 -8.44 -11.44 7.40
C ILE A 71 -8.96 -12.77 7.96
N ARG A 72 -9.96 -12.78 8.83
CA ARG A 72 -10.51 -13.98 9.49
C ARG A 72 -10.85 -15.14 8.54
N PRO A 73 -11.45 -14.91 7.36
CA PRO A 73 -11.71 -16.01 6.43
C PRO A 73 -10.44 -16.78 6.05
N PHE A 74 -9.30 -16.09 5.88
CA PHE A 74 -8.03 -16.75 5.58
C PHE A 74 -7.57 -17.63 6.75
N ASN A 75 -7.70 -17.16 8.01
CA ASN A 75 -7.42 -18.00 9.19
C ASN A 75 -8.27 -19.27 9.17
N TYR A 76 -9.55 -19.13 8.88
CA TYR A 76 -10.49 -20.25 8.86
C TYR A 76 -10.14 -21.29 7.80
N PHE A 77 -9.91 -20.85 6.55
CA PHE A 77 -9.64 -21.77 5.44
C PHE A 77 -8.22 -22.32 5.44
N GLN A 78 -7.23 -21.55 5.90
CA GLN A 78 -5.84 -21.98 5.96
C GLN A 78 -5.50 -22.77 7.24
N GLY A 79 -6.28 -22.58 8.31
CA GLY A 79 -6.00 -23.19 9.62
C GLY A 79 -4.75 -22.64 10.31
N THR A 80 -4.22 -21.50 9.85
CA THR A 80 -2.98 -20.90 10.33
C THR A 80 -3.17 -19.44 10.73
N PRO A 81 -2.36 -18.90 11.67
CA PRO A 81 -2.35 -17.48 11.95
C PRO A 81 -1.83 -16.67 10.75
N ILE A 82 -2.26 -15.41 10.65
CA ILE A 82 -1.72 -14.45 9.70
C ILE A 82 -0.63 -13.63 10.41
N HIS A 83 0.52 -13.50 9.78
CA HIS A 83 1.64 -12.69 10.29
C HIS A 83 1.40 -11.21 9.99
N ILE A 84 1.46 -10.36 11.02
CA ILE A 84 1.27 -8.91 10.89
C ILE A 84 2.61 -8.22 11.14
N TYR A 85 3.03 -7.38 10.21
CA TYR A 85 4.27 -6.61 10.30
C TYR A 85 3.93 -5.12 10.36
N ALA A 86 4.35 -4.45 11.43
CA ALA A 86 4.10 -3.03 11.63
C ALA A 86 5.19 -2.40 12.49
N ASN A 87 5.48 -1.11 12.30
CA ASN A 87 6.33 -0.38 13.24
C ASN A 87 5.63 -0.18 14.59
N ALA A 88 6.38 0.15 15.63
CA ALA A 88 5.86 0.28 16.99
C ALA A 88 4.67 1.25 17.12
N LEU A 89 4.66 2.36 16.35
CA LEU A 89 3.55 3.32 16.33
C LEU A 89 2.28 2.67 15.78
N THR A 90 2.38 2.01 14.66
CA THR A 90 1.24 1.35 13.99
C THR A 90 0.76 0.16 14.80
N GLU A 91 1.66 -0.66 15.36
CA GLU A 91 1.32 -1.75 16.27
C GLU A 91 0.53 -1.25 17.48
N GLY A 92 0.95 -0.16 18.12
CA GLY A 92 0.21 0.43 19.25
C GLY A 92 -1.20 0.86 18.87
N CYS A 93 -1.41 1.37 17.65
CA CYS A 93 -2.73 1.69 17.13
C CYS A 93 -3.57 0.43 16.84
N LEU A 94 -2.98 -0.59 16.21
CA LEU A 94 -3.66 -1.86 15.93
C LEU A 94 -4.11 -2.55 17.21
N ARG A 95 -3.26 -2.61 18.24
CA ARG A 95 -3.61 -3.20 19.55
C ARG A 95 -4.75 -2.45 20.24
N ARG A 96 -4.83 -1.14 20.12
CA ARG A 96 -5.93 -0.33 20.68
C ARG A 96 -7.23 -0.56 19.92
N GLU A 97 -7.19 -0.60 18.58
CA GLU A 97 -8.39 -0.64 17.75
C GLU A 97 -8.97 -2.04 17.58
N TYR A 98 -8.11 -3.03 17.53
CA TYR A 98 -8.46 -4.45 17.40
C TYR A 98 -8.08 -5.22 18.66
N TYR A 99 -8.25 -4.60 19.85
CA TYR A 99 -7.82 -5.15 21.15
C TYR A 99 -8.19 -6.62 21.35
N TYR A 100 -9.38 -7.03 20.91
CA TYR A 100 -9.89 -8.39 21.01
C TYR A 100 -9.04 -9.43 20.25
N ALA A 101 -8.34 -9.01 19.17
CA ALA A 101 -7.45 -9.89 18.42
C ALA A 101 -6.13 -10.15 19.15
N PHE A 102 -5.80 -9.35 20.17
CA PHE A 102 -4.56 -9.42 20.95
C PHE A 102 -4.76 -9.95 22.38
N GLU A 103 -5.99 -10.27 22.79
CA GLU A 103 -6.26 -10.86 24.11
C GLU A 103 -5.70 -12.27 24.21
N GLU A 104 -5.28 -12.67 25.43
CA GLU A 104 -4.77 -14.03 25.70
C GLU A 104 -5.86 -15.10 25.54
N LYS A 105 -7.09 -14.80 25.98
CA LYS A 105 -8.25 -15.69 25.85
C LYS A 105 -8.99 -15.37 24.57
N LYS A 106 -8.65 -16.09 23.52
CA LYS A 106 -9.32 -15.99 22.22
C LYS A 106 -10.50 -16.98 22.16
N TYR A 107 -11.61 -16.53 21.59
CA TYR A 107 -12.73 -17.41 21.22
C TYR A 107 -12.73 -17.60 19.69
N GLU A 108 -13.42 -18.63 19.23
CA GLU A 108 -13.59 -18.86 17.79
C GLU A 108 -14.27 -17.68 17.12
N GLY A 109 -13.73 -17.26 15.97
CA GLY A 109 -14.30 -16.17 15.16
C GLY A 109 -13.59 -14.81 15.28
N ILE A 110 -12.54 -14.68 16.11
CA ILE A 110 -11.66 -13.50 16.07
C ILE A 110 -10.44 -13.75 15.17
N PRO A 111 -9.79 -12.69 14.66
CA PRO A 111 -8.57 -12.84 13.90
C PRO A 111 -7.48 -13.57 14.69
N ASN A 112 -6.89 -14.60 14.10
CA ASN A 112 -5.72 -15.27 14.66
C ASN A 112 -4.47 -14.69 14.00
N ILE A 113 -3.71 -13.89 14.76
CA ILE A 113 -2.59 -13.11 14.27
C ILE A 113 -1.34 -13.36 15.09
N ILE A 114 -0.18 -13.23 14.43
CA ILE A 114 1.14 -13.14 15.05
C ILE A 114 1.73 -11.77 14.68
N MET A 115 1.97 -10.93 15.68
CA MET A 115 2.52 -9.59 15.49
C MET A 115 4.05 -9.64 15.45
N HIS A 116 4.62 -8.95 14.47
CA HIS A 116 6.03 -8.68 14.32
C HIS A 116 6.25 -7.18 14.29
N THR A 117 6.87 -6.64 15.34
CA THR A 117 7.31 -5.25 15.35
C THR A 117 8.53 -5.11 14.46
N ILE A 118 8.45 -4.26 13.45
CA ILE A 118 9.54 -4.00 12.51
C ILE A 118 10.15 -2.61 12.73
N ASP A 119 11.41 -2.51 12.37
CA ASP A 119 12.17 -1.27 12.24
C ASP A 119 12.69 -1.10 10.80
N GLU A 120 13.77 -0.39 10.60
CA GLU A 120 14.39 -0.19 9.28
C GLU A 120 15.26 -1.37 8.81
N THR A 121 15.39 -2.44 9.62
CA THR A 121 16.18 -3.62 9.30
C THR A 121 15.47 -4.49 8.25
N PRO A 122 16.13 -4.92 7.19
CA PRO A 122 15.55 -5.86 6.22
C PRO A 122 15.13 -7.18 6.88
N PHE A 123 14.03 -7.77 6.41
CA PHE A 123 13.48 -9.03 6.89
C PHE A 123 12.87 -9.85 5.76
N MET A 124 12.50 -11.10 6.06
CA MET A 124 11.89 -12.02 5.08
C MET A 124 10.42 -12.25 5.39
N ILE A 125 9.60 -12.30 4.33
CA ILE A 125 8.26 -12.89 4.38
C ILE A 125 8.28 -14.06 3.40
N GLY A 126 8.28 -15.27 3.94
CA GLY A 126 8.47 -16.48 3.13
C GLY A 126 9.78 -16.42 2.34
N ASP A 127 9.68 -16.45 1.01
CA ASP A 127 10.81 -16.40 0.07
C ASP A 127 11.12 -14.98 -0.44
N ILE A 128 10.46 -13.95 0.09
CA ILE A 128 10.57 -12.56 -0.41
C ILE A 128 11.26 -11.68 0.63
N GLU A 129 12.38 -11.06 0.24
CA GLU A 129 13.07 -10.05 1.06
C GLU A 129 12.28 -8.72 1.04
N ILE A 130 12.16 -8.10 2.21
CA ILE A 130 11.52 -6.81 2.42
C ILE A 130 12.53 -5.85 3.04
N VAL A 131 12.77 -4.73 2.39
CA VAL A 131 13.59 -3.64 2.91
C VAL A 131 12.69 -2.46 3.24
N PRO A 132 12.52 -2.11 4.52
CA PRO A 132 11.74 -0.94 4.92
C PRO A 132 12.42 0.35 4.49
N ILE A 133 11.62 1.30 4.00
CA ILE A 133 12.03 2.63 3.55
C ILE A 133 11.26 3.64 4.38
N LEU A 134 11.96 4.41 5.21
CA LEU A 134 11.35 5.44 6.04
C LEU A 134 11.01 6.67 5.19
N VAL A 135 9.73 7.01 5.14
CA VAL A 135 9.24 8.22 4.48
C VAL A 135 8.38 9.02 5.45
N TRP A 136 8.03 10.24 5.08
CA TRP A 136 7.32 11.14 5.98
C TRP A 136 5.97 11.55 5.43
N HIS A 137 4.95 11.41 6.27
CA HIS A 137 3.60 11.95 6.07
C HIS A 137 3.42 13.12 7.02
N LEU A 138 3.79 14.33 6.58
CA LEU A 138 3.98 15.50 7.43
C LEU A 138 5.10 15.26 8.46
N LYS A 139 4.73 14.97 9.72
CA LYS A 139 5.65 14.64 10.83
C LYS A 139 5.57 13.18 11.25
N MET A 140 4.67 12.42 10.67
CA MET A 140 4.46 11.01 11.00
C MET A 140 5.38 10.13 10.16
N PRO A 141 6.12 9.20 10.77
CA PRO A 141 6.88 8.20 10.02
C PRO A 141 5.94 7.20 9.36
N VAL A 142 6.18 6.93 8.10
CA VAL A 142 5.48 5.94 7.26
C VAL A 142 6.51 5.01 6.68
N TYR A 143 6.23 3.72 6.60
CA TYR A 143 7.10 2.79 5.90
C TYR A 143 6.60 2.52 4.49
N GLY A 144 7.46 2.81 3.50
CA GLY A 144 7.45 2.17 2.21
C GLY A 144 8.27 0.87 2.26
N TYR A 145 8.20 0.08 1.20
CA TYR A 145 8.88 -1.21 1.16
C TYR A 145 9.50 -1.47 -0.20
N ARG A 146 10.80 -1.86 -0.22
CA ARG A 146 11.40 -2.49 -1.39
C ARG A 146 11.27 -4.00 -1.25
N ILE A 147 10.73 -4.64 -2.27
CA ILE A 147 10.25 -6.01 -2.25
C ILE A 147 11.04 -6.81 -3.29
N GLY A 148 11.67 -7.91 -2.86
CA GLY A 148 12.47 -8.77 -3.72
C GLY A 148 13.59 -8.05 -4.47
N GLY A 149 14.07 -6.93 -3.93
CA GLY A 149 15.14 -6.11 -4.51
C GLY A 149 14.78 -5.32 -5.77
N LYS A 150 13.57 -5.50 -6.33
CA LYS A 150 13.21 -4.94 -7.66
C LYS A 150 11.97 -4.04 -7.68
N PHE A 151 11.08 -4.21 -6.74
CA PHE A 151 9.81 -3.47 -6.68
C PHE A 151 9.78 -2.60 -5.43
N THR A 152 9.49 -1.32 -5.57
CA THR A 152 9.33 -0.41 -4.44
C THR A 152 7.91 0.14 -4.39
N TYR A 153 7.28 0.07 -3.22
CA TYR A 153 5.97 0.64 -2.92
C TYR A 153 6.07 1.71 -1.83
N ILE A 154 5.63 2.91 -2.14
CA ILE A 154 5.57 4.05 -1.22
C ILE A 154 4.22 4.72 -1.38
N THR A 155 3.49 4.83 -0.27
CA THR A 155 2.24 5.57 -0.19
C THR A 155 2.33 6.64 0.90
N ASP A 156 1.44 7.64 0.85
CA ASP A 156 1.27 8.65 1.90
C ASP A 156 2.55 9.40 2.29
N ALA A 157 3.38 9.69 1.31
CA ALA A 157 4.61 10.44 1.52
C ALA A 157 4.49 11.86 0.96
N ASN A 158 5.13 12.81 1.65
CA ASN A 158 5.44 14.15 1.16
C ASN A 158 6.92 14.49 1.29
N ARG A 159 7.73 13.58 1.84
CA ARG A 159 9.19 13.69 1.92
C ARG A 159 9.83 12.31 1.96
N ILE A 160 10.92 12.15 1.23
CA ILE A 160 11.83 11.02 1.24
C ILE A 160 13.23 11.59 1.43
N ASP A 161 13.89 11.22 2.52
CA ASP A 161 15.25 11.70 2.81
C ASP A 161 16.27 11.01 1.87
N ASP A 162 17.41 11.64 1.58
CA ASP A 162 18.33 11.17 0.54
C ASP A 162 18.92 9.78 0.84
N ASN A 163 19.17 9.45 2.11
CA ASN A 163 19.59 8.11 2.51
C ASN A 163 18.53 7.04 2.21
N GLU A 164 17.23 7.40 2.28
CA GLU A 164 16.14 6.50 1.96
C GLU A 164 15.96 6.36 0.44
N LYS A 165 16.24 7.40 -0.33
CA LYS A 165 16.28 7.32 -1.81
C LYS A 165 17.33 6.31 -2.30
N GLU A 166 18.46 6.15 -1.59
CA GLU A 166 19.47 5.13 -1.93
C GLU A 166 18.90 3.70 -1.82
N LYS A 167 18.00 3.44 -0.87
CA LYS A 167 17.31 2.14 -0.75
C LYS A 167 16.35 1.88 -1.92
N ILE A 168 15.83 2.93 -2.58
CA ILE A 168 14.92 2.82 -3.73
C ILE A 168 15.69 2.55 -5.04
N LYS A 169 16.89 3.12 -5.17
CA LYS A 169 17.71 2.99 -6.38
C LYS A 169 17.94 1.52 -6.77
N GLY A 170 17.88 1.25 -8.07
CA GLY A 170 18.01 -0.10 -8.62
C GLY A 170 16.73 -0.94 -8.54
N SER A 171 15.60 -0.36 -8.13
CA SER A 171 14.28 -0.97 -8.38
C SER A 171 13.94 -0.88 -9.86
N ASP A 172 13.35 -1.94 -10.41
CA ASP A 172 12.83 -1.94 -11.79
C ASP A 172 11.50 -1.17 -11.84
N ILE A 173 10.72 -1.23 -10.76
CA ILE A 173 9.40 -0.61 -10.65
C ILE A 173 9.26 0.18 -9.34
N LEU A 174 8.71 1.38 -9.46
CA LEU A 174 8.32 2.22 -8.34
C LEU A 174 6.80 2.45 -8.35
N VAL A 175 6.14 2.20 -7.23
CA VAL A 175 4.79 2.71 -6.96
C VAL A 175 4.89 3.82 -5.93
N LEU A 176 4.42 5.02 -6.27
CA LEU A 176 4.55 6.22 -5.45
C LEU A 176 3.21 6.97 -5.39
N ASN A 177 2.88 7.57 -4.25
CA ASN A 177 1.68 8.39 -4.17
C ASN A 177 1.81 9.69 -4.97
N ALA A 178 0.72 10.08 -5.64
CA ALA A 178 0.56 11.36 -6.31
C ALA A 178 -0.90 11.83 -6.14
N LEU A 179 -1.16 12.60 -5.08
CA LEU A 179 -2.52 12.86 -4.64
C LEU A 179 -3.31 13.72 -5.63
N ARG A 180 -2.74 14.84 -6.08
CA ARG A 180 -3.36 15.84 -6.97
C ARG A 180 -2.30 16.78 -7.56
N LYS A 181 -2.72 17.71 -8.45
CA LYS A 181 -1.81 18.72 -9.06
C LYS A 181 -1.40 19.81 -8.05
N GLU A 182 -2.35 20.30 -7.27
CA GLU A 182 -2.14 21.38 -6.29
C GLU A 182 -1.44 20.87 -5.03
N LYS A 183 -0.67 21.75 -4.39
CA LYS A 183 0.08 21.42 -3.18
C LYS A 183 -0.80 20.84 -2.08
N HIS A 184 -0.29 19.82 -1.43
CA HIS A 184 -0.87 19.22 -0.23
C HIS A 184 0.15 19.18 0.91
N LEU A 185 -0.32 19.27 2.15
CA LEU A 185 0.57 19.34 3.31
C LEU A 185 1.32 18.03 3.57
N SER A 186 0.69 16.91 3.28
CA SER A 186 1.16 15.58 3.70
C SER A 186 1.36 14.56 2.57
N HIS A 187 1.08 14.93 1.32
CA HIS A 187 1.25 14.04 0.17
C HIS A 187 1.97 14.76 -0.96
N PHE A 188 2.73 14.02 -1.76
CA PHE A 188 3.29 14.53 -3.01
C PHE A 188 2.19 14.96 -3.97
N THR A 189 2.42 16.09 -4.63
CA THR A 189 1.70 16.48 -5.84
C THR A 189 2.14 15.60 -7.02
N LEU A 190 1.38 15.64 -8.11
CA LEU A 190 1.76 14.97 -9.36
C LEU A 190 3.16 15.42 -9.84
N GLY A 191 3.42 16.74 -9.83
CA GLY A 191 4.71 17.27 -10.28
C GLY A 191 5.87 16.84 -9.39
N GLU A 192 5.70 16.85 -8.07
CA GLU A 192 6.72 16.37 -7.12
C GLU A 192 7.01 14.87 -7.32
N ALA A 193 5.97 14.06 -7.51
CA ALA A 193 6.11 12.63 -7.74
C ALA A 193 6.82 12.32 -9.08
N ILE A 194 6.53 13.06 -10.15
CA ILE A 194 7.24 12.96 -11.43
C ILE A 194 8.73 13.29 -11.24
N THR A 195 9.05 14.38 -10.54
CA THR A 195 10.43 14.78 -10.27
C THR A 195 11.21 13.69 -9.54
N ILE A 196 10.61 13.08 -8.50
CA ILE A 196 11.25 11.99 -7.75
C ILE A 196 11.48 10.76 -8.64
N ALA A 197 10.49 10.35 -9.44
CA ALA A 197 10.63 9.21 -10.34
C ALA A 197 11.76 9.41 -11.36
N GLN A 198 11.88 10.61 -11.93
CA GLN A 198 12.94 10.98 -12.87
C GLN A 198 14.32 11.07 -12.20
N GLU A 199 14.39 11.63 -10.98
CA GLU A 199 15.62 11.70 -10.19
C GLU A 199 16.16 10.29 -9.88
N LEU A 200 15.29 9.36 -9.50
CA LEU A 200 15.66 7.99 -9.18
C LEU A 200 15.95 7.12 -10.40
N LYS A 201 15.63 7.60 -11.62
CA LYS A 201 15.85 6.91 -12.91
C LYS A 201 15.23 5.51 -12.94
N ILE A 202 14.04 5.36 -12.37
CA ILE A 202 13.29 4.10 -12.39
C ILE A 202 12.66 3.91 -13.77
N GLU A 203 12.82 2.72 -14.35
CA GLU A 203 12.35 2.41 -15.69
C GLU A 203 10.83 2.52 -15.81
N GLN A 204 10.10 2.01 -14.80
CA GLN A 204 8.65 2.04 -14.77
C GLN A 204 8.13 2.55 -13.42
N THR A 205 7.34 3.62 -13.46
CA THR A 205 6.71 4.18 -12.26
C THR A 205 5.18 4.17 -12.39
N TYR A 206 4.49 3.79 -11.32
CA TYR A 206 3.04 3.87 -11.21
C TYR A 206 2.65 4.80 -10.07
N PHE A 207 1.76 5.77 -10.35
CA PHE A 207 1.24 6.64 -9.31
C PHE A 207 -0.03 6.06 -8.69
N THR A 208 -0.07 6.05 -7.37
CA THR A 208 -1.18 5.57 -6.53
C THR A 208 -1.65 6.64 -5.55
N HIS A 209 -2.60 6.31 -4.67
CA HIS A 209 -3.17 7.20 -3.67
C HIS A 209 -3.71 8.51 -4.29
N ILE A 210 -4.45 8.35 -5.39
CA ILE A 210 -4.93 9.43 -6.25
C ILE A 210 -6.29 9.91 -5.77
N SER A 211 -6.43 11.21 -5.54
CA SER A 211 -7.71 11.83 -5.24
C SER A 211 -8.50 12.16 -6.51
N HIS A 212 -9.81 12.40 -6.36
CA HIS A 212 -10.67 12.87 -7.46
C HIS A 212 -10.28 14.25 -8.00
N GLN A 213 -9.41 14.98 -7.28
CA GLN A 213 -8.92 16.30 -7.69
C GLN A 213 -7.76 16.23 -8.68
N LEU A 214 -7.19 15.04 -8.93
CA LEU A 214 -6.13 14.89 -9.92
C LEU A 214 -6.67 15.08 -11.34
N GLY A 215 -7.87 14.61 -11.62
CA GLY A 215 -8.52 14.59 -12.93
C GLY A 215 -8.82 13.17 -13.42
N LEU A 216 -9.44 13.08 -14.60
CA LEU A 216 -9.79 11.82 -15.24
C LEU A 216 -8.55 10.97 -15.57
N HIS A 217 -8.60 9.67 -15.28
CA HIS A 217 -7.47 8.74 -15.49
C HIS A 217 -6.87 8.86 -16.88
N THR A 218 -7.70 8.77 -17.93
CA THR A 218 -7.21 8.77 -19.30
C THR A 218 -6.54 10.08 -19.68
N ALA A 219 -7.13 11.22 -19.29
CA ALA A 219 -6.58 12.53 -19.59
C ALA A 219 -5.20 12.71 -18.95
N ILE A 220 -5.13 12.48 -17.63
CA ILE A 220 -3.87 12.64 -16.88
C ILE A 220 -2.81 11.64 -17.36
N ASN A 221 -3.19 10.36 -17.57
CA ASN A 221 -2.21 9.34 -17.99
C ASN A 221 -1.57 9.65 -19.35
N ASN A 222 -2.30 10.32 -20.25
CA ASN A 222 -1.79 10.75 -21.55
C ASN A 222 -0.82 11.96 -21.48
N GLU A 223 -0.83 12.71 -20.38
CA GLU A 223 0.05 13.85 -20.11
C GLU A 223 1.35 13.43 -19.42
N LEU A 224 1.45 12.19 -18.90
CA LEU A 224 2.60 11.74 -18.14
C LEU A 224 3.82 11.46 -19.06
N PRO A 225 5.04 11.67 -18.55
CA PRO A 225 6.27 11.28 -19.24
C PRO A 225 6.32 9.76 -19.51
N ASP A 226 7.11 9.36 -20.51
CA ASP A 226 7.37 7.95 -20.80
C ASP A 226 7.88 7.21 -19.56
N GLY A 227 7.43 5.97 -19.37
CA GLY A 227 7.76 5.15 -18.20
C GLY A 227 6.95 5.49 -16.94
N ILE A 228 6.07 6.49 -16.98
CA ILE A 228 5.23 6.87 -15.84
C ILE A 228 3.75 6.68 -16.19
N CYS A 229 3.00 5.99 -15.34
CA CYS A 229 1.58 5.72 -15.52
C CYS A 229 0.78 5.92 -14.22
N LEU A 230 -0.52 6.15 -14.33
CA LEU A 230 -1.42 6.05 -13.19
C LEU A 230 -1.76 4.58 -12.91
N ALA A 231 -1.63 4.14 -11.67
CA ALA A 231 -2.20 2.88 -11.23
C ALA A 231 -3.73 2.95 -11.24
N TYR A 232 -4.37 1.79 -11.27
CA TYR A 232 -5.83 1.64 -11.17
C TYR A 232 -6.16 0.32 -10.48
N ASP A 233 -7.36 0.22 -9.99
CA ASP A 233 -7.84 -0.95 -9.26
C ASP A 233 -7.85 -2.21 -10.13
N GLY A 234 -7.13 -3.24 -9.70
CA GLY A 234 -6.96 -4.49 -10.45
C GLY A 234 -5.77 -4.51 -11.41
N LEU A 235 -4.93 -3.46 -11.43
CA LEU A 235 -3.67 -3.49 -12.16
C LEU A 235 -2.79 -4.64 -11.65
N THR A 236 -2.34 -5.49 -12.56
CA THR A 236 -1.42 -6.60 -12.25
C THR A 236 -0.10 -6.38 -12.94
N ILE A 237 0.99 -6.47 -12.18
CA ILE A 237 2.36 -6.31 -12.66
C ILE A 237 3.08 -7.63 -12.42
N LYS A 238 3.71 -8.18 -13.46
CA LYS A 238 4.55 -9.38 -13.34
C LYS A 238 6.00 -8.96 -13.29
N MET A 239 6.68 -9.33 -12.22
CA MET A 239 8.13 -9.19 -12.10
C MET A 239 8.83 -10.33 -12.82
N LYS A 240 9.94 -10.02 -13.50
CA LYS A 240 10.77 -11.02 -14.20
C LYS A 240 11.86 -11.56 -13.28
#